data_5103beecf01bb12031433a744e05f250
#
_entry.id   5103beecf01bb12031433a744e05f250
#
_cell.length_a   1.000
_cell.length_b   1.000
_cell.length_c   1.000
_cell.angle_alpha   90.00
_cell.angle_beta   90.00
_cell.angle_gamma   90.00
#
_symmetry.space_group_name_H-M   'P 1'
#
loop_
_entity.id
_entity.type
_entity.pdbx_description
1 polymer ?
#
loop_
_entity_poly.entity_id
_entity_poly.type
_entity_poly.pdbx_seq_one_letter_code
_entity_poly.pdbx_strand_id
1 'polypeptide(L)'
;MEMLKSYSLKSTSETVVLEVDFLCEEKDMSSFLLERRRAGILMPLFSLPGKYGIGSFSKEAREFVRFLKEAGQSYWQILPMGPTGYGDSPYQSFSTFAGNPYFIDLDTLVEEGLLLEEELSDLSFSDSEERVDYGK
;
A
#
# COMPACT_ATOMS: atom_id res chain seq x y z
N MET A 1 7.68 0.07 12.57
CA MET A 1 6.98 -1.21 12.70
C MET A 1 5.70 -1.16 13.56
N GLU A 2 5.50 -0.15 14.40
CA GLU A 2 4.25 -0.06 15.22
C GLU A 2 3.01 0.39 14.46
N MET A 3 3.13 1.16 13.39
CA MET A 3 1.96 1.67 12.64
C MET A 3 1.21 0.62 11.80
N LEU A 4 1.84 -0.52 11.47
CA LEU A 4 1.17 -1.58 10.70
C LEU A 4 0.36 -2.56 11.58
N LYS A 5 0.48 -2.50 12.89
CA LYS A 5 -0.23 -3.40 13.82
C LYS A 5 -1.73 -3.08 13.99
N SER A 6 -2.19 -1.98 13.43
CA SER A 6 -3.55 -1.47 13.66
C SER A 6 -4.45 -1.44 12.43
N TYR A 7 -4.05 -2.07 11.33
CA TYR A 7 -4.92 -2.14 10.16
C TYR A 7 -5.91 -3.29 10.30
N SER A 8 -7.19 -2.99 10.39
CA SER A 8 -8.24 -3.99 10.17
C SER A 8 -8.30 -4.31 8.68
N LEU A 9 -7.55 -5.34 8.27
CA LEU A 9 -7.60 -5.88 6.92
C LEU A 9 -8.86 -6.73 6.78
N LYS A 10 -9.86 -6.22 6.11
CA LYS A 10 -10.95 -7.03 5.58
C LYS A 10 -10.54 -7.50 4.19
N SER A 11 -9.93 -8.67 4.11
CA SER A 11 -9.59 -9.32 2.85
C SER A 11 -10.73 -10.23 2.41
N THR A 12 -11.31 -9.94 1.26
CA THR A 12 -11.95 -10.95 0.42
C THR A 12 -10.91 -11.40 -0.61
N SER A 13 -11.07 -12.58 -1.22
CA SER A 13 -10.09 -13.18 -2.13
C SER A 13 -9.66 -12.32 -3.34
N GLU A 14 -10.30 -11.18 -3.56
CA GLU A 14 -10.10 -10.33 -4.74
C GLU A 14 -9.79 -8.85 -4.43
N THR A 15 -9.90 -8.42 -3.16
CA THR A 15 -9.78 -6.99 -2.84
C THR A 15 -9.33 -6.79 -1.40
N VAL A 16 -8.41 -5.88 -1.18
CA VAL A 16 -8.00 -5.44 0.15
C VAL A 16 -8.56 -4.04 0.40
N VAL A 17 -9.27 -3.87 1.50
CA VAL A 17 -9.81 -2.58 1.95
C VAL A 17 -9.12 -2.18 3.24
N LEU A 18 -8.48 -1.02 3.22
CA LEU A 18 -7.88 -0.38 4.38
C LEU A 18 -8.86 0.62 4.97
N GLU A 19 -9.15 0.49 6.25
CA GLU A 19 -10.03 1.42 6.96
C GLU A 19 -9.21 2.61 7.46
N VAL A 20 -9.48 3.78 6.93
CA VAL A 20 -8.71 5.02 7.19
C VAL A 20 -9.01 5.57 8.59
N ASP A 21 -10.23 5.37 9.10
CA ASP A 21 -10.68 5.90 10.39
C ASP A 21 -9.99 5.25 11.60
N PHE A 22 -9.40 4.06 11.43
CA PHE A 22 -8.78 3.31 12.52
C PHE A 22 -7.41 3.86 12.96
N LEU A 23 -6.86 4.81 12.23
CA LEU A 23 -5.55 5.39 12.53
C LEU A 23 -5.59 6.55 13.54
N CYS A 24 -6.75 6.91 14.06
CA CYS A 24 -6.88 8.00 15.02
C CYS A 24 -7.88 7.71 16.12
N GLU A 25 -7.35 7.43 17.30
CA GLU A 25 -7.98 7.41 18.60
C GLU A 25 -9.04 6.30 18.83
N GLU A 26 -8.90 5.66 20.00
CA GLU A 26 -9.88 4.78 20.63
C GLU A 26 -11.27 5.45 20.65
N LYS A 27 -12.06 5.27 19.63
CA LYS A 27 -13.47 5.60 19.64
C LYS A 27 -14.29 4.35 19.89
N ASP A 28 -15.11 4.46 20.91
CA ASP A 28 -16.12 3.51 21.36
C ASP A 28 -16.75 2.74 20.18
N MET A 29 -16.55 1.42 20.17
CA MET A 29 -17.02 0.49 19.15
C MET A 29 -18.55 0.51 18.98
N SER A 30 -19.28 1.05 19.96
CA SER A 30 -20.73 1.17 19.91
C SER A 30 -21.23 2.22 18.91
N SER A 31 -20.43 3.23 18.61
CA SER A 31 -20.76 4.26 17.62
C SER A 31 -20.50 3.81 16.18
N PHE A 32 -19.76 2.73 15.98
CA PHE A 32 -19.38 2.17 14.70
C PHE A 32 -20.54 1.49 13.94
N LEU A 33 -21.56 1.04 14.68
CA LEU A 33 -22.69 0.29 14.12
C LEU A 33 -23.85 1.17 13.61
N LEU A 34 -23.77 2.48 13.79
CA LEU A 34 -24.77 3.38 13.21
C LEU A 34 -24.48 3.53 11.71
N GLU A 35 -25.44 3.15 10.90
CA GLU A 35 -25.48 3.21 9.41
C GLU A 35 -25.16 4.61 8.84
N ARG A 36 -23.91 5.04 8.95
CA ARG A 36 -23.45 6.23 8.23
C ARG A 36 -23.00 5.81 6.84
N ARG A 37 -23.48 6.53 5.84
CA ARG A 37 -22.93 6.44 4.48
C ARG A 37 -21.44 6.78 4.57
N ARG A 38 -20.61 5.89 4.03
CA ARG A 38 -19.16 6.05 3.99
C ARG A 38 -18.71 6.13 2.55
N ALA A 39 -17.66 6.87 2.29
CA ALA A 39 -17.02 6.97 0.99
C ALA A 39 -15.58 6.49 1.08
N GLY A 40 -15.03 6.07 -0.04
CA GLY A 40 -13.65 5.65 -0.14
C GLY A 40 -13.12 5.80 -1.54
N ILE A 41 -11.83 5.65 -1.69
CA ILE A 41 -11.12 5.75 -2.95
C ILE A 41 -10.54 4.38 -3.31
N LEU A 42 -10.72 3.97 -4.57
CA LEU A 42 -9.99 2.86 -5.15
C LEU A 42 -8.73 3.42 -5.81
N MET A 43 -7.57 3.08 -5.28
CA MET A 43 -6.27 3.46 -5.80
C MET A 43 -5.31 2.29 -5.59
N PRO A 44 -4.80 1.67 -6.66
CA PRO A 44 -3.78 0.63 -6.51
C PRO A 44 -2.54 1.17 -5.80
N LEU A 45 -1.94 0.36 -4.93
CA LEU A 45 -0.73 0.76 -4.20
C LEU A 45 0.39 1.14 -5.17
N PHE A 46 0.58 0.36 -6.22
CA PHE A 46 1.62 0.59 -7.23
C PHE A 46 1.41 1.88 -8.06
N SER A 47 0.22 2.48 -8.02
CA SER A 47 -0.06 3.76 -8.71
C SER A 47 0.31 4.99 -7.89
N LEU A 48 0.74 4.81 -6.65
CA LEU A 48 1.32 5.89 -5.88
C LEU A 48 2.72 6.23 -6.44
N PRO A 49 3.14 7.51 -6.37
CA PRO A 49 4.50 7.86 -6.72
C PRO A 49 5.48 7.09 -5.82
N GLY A 50 6.60 6.65 -6.38
CA GLY A 50 7.61 5.91 -5.64
C GLY A 50 9.01 6.20 -6.17
N LYS A 51 9.95 6.46 -5.27
CA LYS A 51 11.37 6.71 -5.57
C LYS A 51 11.99 5.60 -6.43
N TYR A 52 11.47 4.39 -6.30
CA TYR A 52 11.99 3.20 -6.95
C TYR A 52 11.14 2.75 -8.15
N GLY A 53 10.39 3.68 -8.76
CA GLY A 53 9.62 3.44 -9.98
C GLY A 53 8.30 2.72 -9.81
N ILE A 54 7.93 2.36 -8.58
CA ILE A 54 6.65 1.73 -8.23
C ILE A 54 6.21 2.20 -6.85
N GLY A 55 4.90 2.37 -6.65
CA GLY A 55 4.35 2.66 -5.34
C GLY A 55 4.46 1.45 -4.41
N SER A 56 4.88 1.70 -3.17
CA SER A 56 5.09 0.71 -2.12
C SER A 56 4.45 1.16 -0.80
N PHE A 57 4.56 0.38 0.27
CA PHE A 57 4.15 0.78 1.62
C PHE A 57 5.11 1.79 2.27
N SER A 58 5.51 2.75 1.49
CA SER A 58 6.46 3.81 1.79
C SER A 58 5.84 4.99 2.53
N LYS A 59 6.62 6.05 2.64
CA LYS A 59 6.18 7.35 3.16
C LYS A 59 5.00 7.92 2.35
N GLU A 60 5.02 7.78 1.03
CA GLU A 60 3.99 8.27 0.12
C GLU A 60 2.64 7.60 0.38
N ALA A 61 2.64 6.30 0.68
CA ALA A 61 1.42 5.60 1.07
C ALA A 61 0.85 6.14 2.39
N ARG A 62 1.72 6.45 3.37
CA ARG A 62 1.31 7.07 4.64
C ARG A 62 0.76 8.49 4.44
N GLU A 63 1.36 9.27 3.55
CA GLU A 63 0.88 10.61 3.19
C GLU A 63 -0.46 10.54 2.48
N PHE A 64 -0.65 9.57 1.59
CA PHE A 64 -1.93 9.35 0.92
C PHE A 64 -3.04 8.99 1.91
N VAL A 65 -2.79 8.14 2.91
CA VAL A 65 -3.76 7.85 3.98
C VAL A 65 -4.13 9.11 4.77
N ARG A 66 -3.16 9.97 5.09
CA ARG A 66 -3.45 11.25 5.76
C ARG A 66 -4.31 12.16 4.90
N PHE A 67 -3.98 12.26 3.61
CA PHE A 67 -4.78 13.02 2.64
C PHE A 67 -6.23 12.51 2.57
N LEU A 68 -6.43 11.19 2.50
CA LEU A 68 -7.76 10.60 2.48
C LEU A 68 -8.56 10.94 3.74
N LYS A 69 -7.90 10.90 4.90
CA LYS A 69 -8.51 11.28 6.17
C LYS A 69 -8.94 12.74 6.18
N GLU A 70 -8.07 13.65 5.76
CA GLU A 70 -8.35 15.08 5.66
C GLU A 70 -9.48 15.37 4.66
N ALA A 71 -9.57 14.57 3.59
CA ALA A 71 -10.66 14.62 2.61
C ALA A 71 -11.96 13.94 3.09
N GLY A 72 -12.01 13.45 4.33
CA GLY A 72 -13.21 12.80 4.91
C GLY A 72 -13.52 11.44 4.31
N GLN A 73 -12.54 10.76 3.70
CA GLN A 73 -12.70 9.40 3.20
C GLN A 73 -12.50 8.39 4.32
N SER A 74 -13.34 7.34 4.33
CA SER A 74 -13.28 6.29 5.34
C SER A 74 -12.50 5.06 4.88
N TYR A 75 -12.37 4.86 3.58
CA TYR A 75 -11.77 3.65 3.02
C TYR A 75 -10.78 3.96 1.91
N TRP A 76 -9.70 3.21 1.91
CA TRP A 76 -8.80 3.06 0.77
C TRP A 76 -8.88 1.61 0.28
N GLN A 77 -9.38 1.41 -0.92
CA GLN A 77 -9.43 0.12 -1.58
C GLN A 77 -8.22 -0.02 -2.49
N ILE A 78 -7.45 -1.07 -2.29
CA ILE A 78 -6.31 -1.43 -3.14
C ILE A 78 -6.60 -2.72 -3.91
N LEU A 79 -5.79 -3.00 -4.93
CA LEU A 79 -5.86 -4.26 -5.67
C LEU A 79 -5.17 -5.39 -4.87
N PRO A 80 -5.36 -6.67 -5.27
CA PRO A 80 -4.70 -7.80 -4.62
C PRO A 80 -3.19 -7.59 -4.49
N MET A 81 -2.63 -7.96 -3.33
CA MET A 81 -1.23 -7.72 -2.97
C MET A 81 -0.33 -8.94 -3.18
N GLY A 82 -0.82 -9.96 -3.87
CA GLY A 82 -0.01 -11.12 -4.21
C GLY A 82 1.02 -10.82 -5.30
N PRO A 83 2.05 -11.67 -5.43
CA PRO A 83 3.02 -11.54 -6.52
C PRO A 83 2.32 -11.67 -7.86
N THR A 84 2.69 -10.83 -8.82
CA THR A 84 2.12 -10.84 -10.16
C THR A 84 2.72 -11.96 -11.00
N GLY A 85 1.91 -12.53 -11.89
CA GLY A 85 2.33 -13.52 -12.86
C GLY A 85 2.53 -12.92 -14.25
N TYR A 86 2.25 -13.71 -15.29
CA TYR A 86 2.34 -13.28 -16.67
C TYR A 86 1.44 -12.06 -16.94
N GLY A 87 2.02 -11.03 -17.55
CA GLY A 87 1.31 -9.79 -17.89
C GLY A 87 1.08 -8.84 -16.71
N ASP A 88 1.80 -9.03 -15.61
CA ASP A 88 1.83 -8.15 -14.43
C ASP A 88 0.47 -7.83 -13.81
N SER A 89 -0.50 -8.72 -14.07
CA SER A 89 -1.85 -8.58 -13.54
C SER A 89 -1.90 -8.92 -12.05
N PRO A 90 -2.41 -8.03 -11.19
CA PRO A 90 -2.57 -8.30 -9.77
C PRO A 90 -3.59 -9.42 -9.49
N TYR A 91 -4.45 -9.75 -10.48
CA TYR A 91 -5.45 -10.81 -10.37
C TYR A 91 -4.93 -12.19 -10.79
N GLN A 92 -3.70 -12.28 -11.29
CA GLN A 92 -3.08 -13.53 -11.73
C GLN A 92 -1.89 -13.91 -10.86
N SER A 93 -2.11 -13.90 -9.55
CA SER A 93 -1.09 -14.33 -8.60
C SER A 93 -0.90 -15.85 -8.67
N PHE A 94 0.36 -16.28 -8.68
CA PHE A 94 0.72 -17.71 -8.57
C PHE A 94 0.73 -18.21 -7.12
N SER A 95 0.53 -17.31 -6.15
CA SER A 95 0.46 -17.66 -4.73
C SER A 95 -0.62 -16.84 -4.03
N THR A 96 -1.48 -17.53 -3.28
CA THR A 96 -2.53 -16.90 -2.47
C THR A 96 -1.98 -16.32 -1.15
N PHE A 97 -0.82 -16.81 -0.69
CA PHE A 97 -0.29 -16.48 0.63
C PHE A 97 0.91 -15.52 0.58
N ALA A 98 1.62 -15.47 -0.55
CA ALA A 98 2.79 -14.62 -0.69
C ALA A 98 2.39 -13.15 -0.92
N GLY A 99 3.06 -12.24 -0.24
CA GLY A 99 3.02 -10.82 -0.57
C GLY A 99 3.87 -10.51 -1.81
N ASN A 100 3.54 -9.44 -2.51
CA ASN A 100 4.33 -8.96 -3.64
C ASN A 100 5.59 -8.25 -3.13
N PRO A 101 6.80 -8.70 -3.49
CA PRO A 101 8.04 -8.07 -3.05
C PRO A 101 8.19 -6.62 -3.58
N TYR A 102 7.54 -6.27 -4.67
CA TYR A 102 7.55 -4.90 -5.20
C TYR A 102 6.93 -3.86 -4.24
N PHE A 103 6.14 -4.29 -3.26
CA PHE A 103 5.51 -3.39 -2.30
C PHE A 103 6.33 -3.17 -1.03
N ILE A 104 7.53 -3.76 -0.95
CA ILE A 104 8.47 -3.54 0.15
C ILE A 104 9.07 -2.13 -0.01
N ASP A 105 9.09 -1.37 1.09
CA ASP A 105 9.73 -0.07 1.14
C ASP A 105 11.23 -0.23 1.38
N LEU A 106 12.03 0.07 0.36
CA LEU A 106 13.48 -0.09 0.43
C LEU A 106 14.13 0.94 1.36
N ASP A 107 13.57 2.15 1.48
CA ASP A 107 14.09 3.15 2.42
C ASP A 107 13.92 2.65 3.87
N THR A 108 12.81 1.99 4.19
CA THR A 108 12.63 1.36 5.52
C THR A 108 13.66 0.26 5.77
N LEU A 109 14.02 -0.55 4.75
CA LEU A 109 15.07 -1.57 4.91
C LEU A 109 16.45 -0.95 5.18
N VAL A 110 16.74 0.19 4.57
CA VAL A 110 17.98 0.94 4.85
C VAL A 110 17.97 1.49 6.28
N GLU A 111 16.85 2.09 6.71
CA GLU A 111 16.70 2.60 8.08
C GLU A 111 16.85 1.51 9.15
N GLU A 112 16.37 0.30 8.84
CA GLU A 112 16.49 -0.87 9.73
C GLU A 112 17.88 -1.56 9.63
N GLY A 113 18.76 -1.08 8.75
CA GLY A 113 20.10 -1.65 8.56
C GLY A 113 20.13 -3.01 7.87
N LEU A 114 19.05 -3.38 7.18
CA LEU A 114 18.91 -4.63 6.41
C LEU A 114 19.42 -4.47 4.97
N LEU A 115 19.59 -3.24 4.51
CA LEU A 115 20.07 -2.90 3.18
C LEU A 115 21.01 -1.68 3.30
N LEU A 116 22.05 -1.63 2.48
CA LEU A 116 22.94 -0.47 2.41
C LEU A 116 22.46 0.49 1.33
N GLU A 117 22.53 1.80 1.61
CA GLU A 117 22.16 2.84 0.64
C GLU A 117 23.01 2.76 -0.63
N GLU A 118 24.27 2.33 -0.51
CA GLU A 118 25.20 2.13 -1.62
C GLU A 118 24.69 1.05 -2.60
N GLU A 119 24.02 0.01 -2.10
CA GLU A 119 23.45 -1.06 -2.93
C GLU A 119 22.28 -0.57 -3.80
N LEU A 120 21.59 0.50 -3.37
CA LEU A 120 20.50 1.11 -4.12
C LEU A 120 20.98 2.14 -5.15
N SER A 121 22.14 2.77 -4.93
CA SER A 121 22.64 3.84 -5.77
C SER A 121 23.00 3.39 -7.19
N ASP A 122 23.37 2.13 -7.33
CA ASP A 122 23.79 1.53 -8.60
C ASP A 122 22.63 0.97 -9.43
N LEU A 123 21.39 0.99 -8.86
CA LEU A 123 20.20 0.44 -9.50
C LEU A 123 19.41 1.54 -10.21
N SER A 124 19.06 1.29 -11.47
CA SER A 124 18.10 2.11 -12.21
C SER A 124 16.73 1.45 -12.16
N PHE A 125 15.81 2.05 -11.42
CA PHE A 125 14.48 1.47 -11.21
C PHE A 125 13.46 1.89 -12.27
N SER A 126 13.53 3.12 -12.78
CA SER A 126 12.62 3.63 -13.81
C SER A 126 13.16 4.90 -14.44
N ASP A 127 12.84 5.11 -15.71
CA ASP A 127 13.12 6.37 -16.43
C ASP A 127 11.92 7.34 -16.35
N SER A 128 10.83 6.95 -15.68
CA SER A 128 9.60 7.73 -15.58
C SER A 128 8.97 7.57 -14.19
N GLU A 129 8.57 8.69 -13.60
CA GLU A 129 7.77 8.71 -12.38
C GLU A 129 6.26 8.49 -12.66
N GLU A 130 5.84 8.53 -13.92
CA GLU A 130 4.43 8.45 -14.32
C GLU A 130 3.98 7.03 -14.66
N ARG A 131 4.91 6.09 -14.86
CA ARG A 131 4.61 4.73 -15.30
C ARG A 131 5.52 3.72 -14.63
N VAL A 132 4.91 2.64 -14.18
CA VAL A 132 5.65 1.46 -13.68
C VAL A 132 6.18 0.68 -14.88
N ASP A 133 7.47 0.38 -14.88
CA ASP A 133 8.12 -0.49 -15.86
C ASP A 133 8.48 -1.83 -15.22
N TYR A 134 7.63 -2.83 -15.42
CA TYR A 134 7.85 -4.20 -14.91
C TYR A 134 8.91 -4.99 -15.69
N GLY A 135 9.48 -4.43 -16.76
CA GLY A 135 10.50 -5.07 -17.58
C GLY A 135 11.94 -4.81 -17.10
N LYS A 136 12.10 -3.99 -16.06
CA LYS A 136 13.42 -3.64 -15.47
C LYS A 136 13.68 -4.34 -14.13
#